data_b45406950c7d10291361f45e4c429bb7
#
_entry.id   b45406950c7d10291361f45e4c429bb7
#
_cell.length_a   1.000
_cell.length_b   1.000
_cell.length_c   1.000
_cell.angle_alpha   90.00
_cell.angle_beta   90.00
_cell.angle_gamma   90.00
#
_symmetry.space_group_name_H-M   'P 1'
#
loop_
_entity.id
_entity.type
_entity.pdbx_description
1 polymer ?
#
loop_
_entity_poly.entity_id
_entity_poly.type
_entity_poly.pdbx_seq_one_letter_code
_entity_poly.pdbx_strand_id
1 'polypeptide(L)'
;MAIEFRGVNFHYKGMDQTDYHALKDINLKIEAKGEFIALIGETGSGKSTLVQHMNALVRPTSGDVTIYGVKVYKDVKKKNTKVRLNPLRQKVGLVFQFPDYQLFEETVQKDIIFGPKNFGVPEKEAIERAKDVIKLVGLDETYLERSPFNLSGGEKKRVSIAGILAMEPDILVLDEPTSGLDPKGRDSLLQLFTDIHQKLGSTVVIITHDMNIVYKYANRVLVMNQGSLVYDGTAGKLFKSKHLEEWNLDLPEIIEISRNLQEKLGI
;
A
#
# COMPACT_ATOMS: atom_id res chain seq x y z
N MET A 1 -16.68 -2.36 6.93
CA MET A 1 -15.62 -1.37 7.27
C MET A 1 -14.46 -2.12 7.89
N ALA A 2 -13.27 -1.98 7.30
CA ALA A 2 -12.07 -2.67 7.77
C ALA A 2 -11.15 -1.76 8.59
N ILE A 3 -10.93 -0.53 8.12
CA ILE A 3 -10.05 0.42 8.80
C ILE A 3 -10.80 1.74 8.99
N GLU A 4 -10.69 2.33 10.19
CA GLU A 4 -11.27 3.63 10.50
C GLU A 4 -10.27 4.48 11.28
N PHE A 5 -10.07 5.71 10.81
CA PHE A 5 -9.34 6.77 11.48
C PHE A 5 -10.33 7.82 11.97
N ARG A 6 -10.20 8.26 13.22
CA ARG A 6 -11.02 9.33 13.81
C ARG A 6 -10.13 10.33 14.53
N GLY A 7 -9.98 11.52 13.94
CA GLY A 7 -9.20 12.62 14.51
C GLY A 7 -7.74 12.24 14.78
N VAL A 8 -7.14 11.42 13.89
CA VAL A 8 -5.81 10.84 14.14
C VAL A 8 -4.72 11.86 13.90
N ASN A 9 -3.87 12.03 14.92
CA ASN A 9 -2.65 12.81 14.84
C ASN A 9 -1.44 11.92 15.13
N PHE A 10 -0.33 12.20 14.45
CA PHE A 10 0.92 11.50 14.67
C PHE A 10 2.13 12.42 14.55
N HIS A 11 3.00 12.35 15.56
CA HIS A 11 4.25 13.09 15.63
C HIS A 11 5.44 12.12 15.69
N TYR A 12 6.43 12.34 14.83
CA TYR A 12 7.75 11.77 15.02
C TYR A 12 8.53 12.63 16.01
N LYS A 13 9.15 12.00 16.99
CA LYS A 13 10.07 12.67 17.91
C LYS A 13 11.45 12.73 17.28
N GLY A 14 11.94 13.89 16.94
CA GLY A 14 13.33 14.12 16.51
C GLY A 14 14.31 13.96 17.67
N MET A 15 15.57 13.62 17.36
CA MET A 15 16.66 13.58 18.36
C MET A 15 16.90 14.95 18.98
N ASP A 16 16.64 16.04 18.24
CA ASP A 16 16.87 17.43 18.64
C ASP A 16 15.62 18.10 19.29
N GLN A 17 14.68 17.32 19.82
CA GLN A 17 13.41 17.79 20.38
C GLN A 17 12.47 18.49 19.37
N THR A 18 12.78 18.47 18.09
CA THR A 18 11.88 18.96 17.04
C THR A 18 10.85 17.90 16.73
N ASP A 19 9.60 18.11 17.14
CA ASP A 19 8.49 17.22 16.80
C ASP A 19 8.04 17.48 15.37
N TYR A 20 8.09 16.47 14.50
CA TYR A 20 7.52 16.55 13.15
C TYR A 20 6.09 16.00 13.14
N HIS A 21 5.11 16.88 12.90
CA HIS A 21 3.69 16.54 12.84
C HIS A 21 3.34 15.92 11.47
N ALA A 22 3.45 14.60 11.37
CA ALA A 22 3.29 13.86 10.13
C ALA A 22 1.84 13.60 9.72
N LEU A 23 0.92 13.45 10.68
CA LEU A 23 -0.52 13.32 10.42
C LEU A 23 -1.30 14.30 11.30
N LYS A 24 -2.25 15.04 10.68
CA LYS A 24 -3.05 16.10 11.29
C LYS A 24 -4.53 15.83 11.11
N ASP A 25 -5.23 15.50 12.18
CA ASP A 25 -6.68 15.29 12.23
C ASP A 25 -7.23 14.40 11.12
N ILE A 26 -6.59 13.24 10.90
CA ILE A 26 -7.01 12.32 9.85
C ILE A 26 -8.33 11.65 10.23
N ASN A 27 -9.32 11.80 9.33
CA ASN A 27 -10.61 11.13 9.37
C ASN A 27 -10.79 10.35 8.06
N LEU A 28 -10.76 9.01 8.13
CA LEU A 28 -10.76 8.14 6.95
C LEU A 28 -11.40 6.80 7.27
N LYS A 29 -12.13 6.24 6.29
CA LYS A 29 -12.68 4.88 6.34
C LYS A 29 -12.27 4.11 5.10
N ILE A 30 -11.83 2.86 5.28
CA ILE A 30 -11.47 1.95 4.20
C ILE A 30 -12.24 0.64 4.38
N GLU A 31 -12.82 0.15 3.28
CA GLU A 31 -13.52 -1.12 3.25
C GLU A 31 -12.56 -2.28 2.94
N ALA A 32 -12.92 -3.49 3.39
CA ALA A 32 -12.08 -4.68 3.19
C ALA A 32 -12.05 -5.15 1.73
N LYS A 33 -13.08 -4.81 0.96
CA LYS A 33 -13.26 -5.34 -0.41
C LYS A 33 -13.78 -4.27 -1.35
N GLY A 34 -13.35 -4.39 -2.61
CA GLY A 34 -13.93 -3.66 -3.74
C GLY A 34 -13.37 -2.26 -3.98
N GLU A 35 -12.33 -1.82 -3.28
CA GLU A 35 -11.71 -0.53 -3.53
C GLU A 35 -10.32 -0.68 -4.17
N PHE A 36 -10.06 0.10 -5.23
CA PHE A 36 -8.70 0.36 -5.71
C PHE A 36 -8.39 1.83 -5.43
N ILE A 37 -7.68 2.06 -4.34
CA ILE A 37 -7.42 3.40 -3.80
C ILE A 37 -6.04 3.87 -4.24
N ALA A 38 -5.95 5.02 -4.88
CA ALA A 38 -4.69 5.73 -5.05
C ALA A 38 -4.50 6.74 -3.92
N LEU A 39 -3.40 6.64 -3.20
CA LEU A 39 -2.97 7.60 -2.18
C LEU A 39 -1.84 8.44 -2.75
N ILE A 40 -2.11 9.73 -2.99
CA ILE A 40 -1.21 10.65 -3.68
C ILE A 40 -0.91 11.90 -2.85
N GLY A 41 0.03 12.71 -3.31
CA GLY A 41 0.48 13.95 -2.68
C GLY A 41 2.00 14.06 -2.68
N GLU A 42 2.54 15.21 -2.31
CA GLU A 42 3.98 15.48 -2.31
C GLU A 42 4.78 14.54 -1.39
N THR A 43 6.09 14.45 -1.66
CA THR A 43 7.02 13.81 -0.74
C THR A 43 6.98 14.51 0.62
N GLY A 44 6.91 13.73 1.71
CA GLY A 44 6.77 14.29 3.06
C GLY A 44 5.34 14.68 3.47
N SER A 45 4.31 14.52 2.61
CA SER A 45 2.92 14.85 2.98
C SER A 45 2.26 13.90 3.99
N GLY A 46 2.95 12.81 4.40
CA GLY A 46 2.44 11.87 5.41
C GLY A 46 1.88 10.54 4.86
N LYS A 47 1.96 10.27 3.55
CA LYS A 47 1.40 9.05 2.90
C LYS A 47 1.93 7.76 3.53
N SER A 48 3.25 7.58 3.59
CA SER A 48 3.87 6.37 4.15
C SER A 48 3.55 6.23 5.65
N THR A 49 3.45 7.35 6.38
CA THR A 49 3.00 7.35 7.78
C THR A 49 1.56 6.89 7.91
N LEU A 50 0.66 7.35 7.02
CA LEU A 50 -0.74 6.95 7.01
C LEU A 50 -0.88 5.44 6.77
N VAL A 51 -0.20 4.88 5.77
CA VAL A 51 -0.29 3.44 5.46
C VAL A 51 0.33 2.56 6.56
N GLN A 52 1.37 3.03 7.26
CA GLN A 52 1.92 2.33 8.42
C GLN A 52 0.93 2.24 9.59
N HIS A 53 0.00 3.18 9.70
CA HIS A 53 -1.10 3.07 10.67
C HIS A 53 -2.16 2.05 10.24
N MET A 54 -2.36 1.82 8.94
CA MET A 54 -3.36 0.87 8.41
C MET A 54 -3.11 -0.57 8.86
N ASN A 55 -1.84 -0.97 9.07
CA ASN A 55 -1.48 -2.30 9.58
C ASN A 55 -0.93 -2.29 11.02
N ALA A 56 -1.14 -1.19 11.75
CA ALA A 56 -0.64 -0.99 13.11
C ALA A 56 0.88 -1.17 13.27
N LEU A 57 1.66 -0.82 12.24
CA LEU A 57 3.13 -0.76 12.35
C LEU A 57 3.55 0.41 13.26
N VAL A 58 2.90 1.56 13.09
CA VAL A 58 2.98 2.69 14.00
C VAL A 58 1.64 2.94 14.67
N ARG A 59 1.64 3.69 15.77
CA ARG A 59 0.46 3.95 16.60
C ARG A 59 0.20 5.45 16.68
N PRO A 60 -1.06 5.89 16.68
CA PRO A 60 -1.38 7.31 16.73
C PRO A 60 -0.87 7.98 18.00
N THR A 61 -0.47 9.25 17.89
CA THR A 61 -0.15 10.09 19.05
C THR A 61 -1.42 10.52 19.78
N SER A 62 -2.48 10.84 19.04
CA SER A 62 -3.85 11.08 19.54
C SER A 62 -4.87 10.69 18.48
N GLY A 63 -6.15 10.66 18.85
CA GLY A 63 -7.21 10.12 18.02
C GLY A 63 -7.27 8.60 18.07
N ASP A 64 -8.12 7.99 17.25
CA ASP A 64 -8.41 6.57 17.26
C ASP A 64 -8.18 5.94 15.88
N VAL A 65 -7.40 4.86 15.84
CA VAL A 65 -7.32 3.94 14.70
C VAL A 65 -7.99 2.64 15.08
N THR A 66 -8.95 2.20 14.28
CA THR A 66 -9.63 0.91 14.47
C THR A 66 -9.41 0.06 13.22
N ILE A 67 -8.92 -1.18 13.39
CA ILE A 67 -8.66 -2.13 12.31
C ILE A 67 -9.47 -3.40 12.61
N TYR A 68 -10.39 -3.77 11.72
CA TYR A 68 -11.34 -4.89 11.91
C TYR A 68 -12.01 -4.89 13.30
N GLY A 69 -12.46 -3.71 13.75
CA GLY A 69 -13.11 -3.54 15.06
C GLY A 69 -12.15 -3.51 16.26
N VAL A 70 -10.86 -3.74 16.03
CA VAL A 70 -9.83 -3.70 17.09
C VAL A 70 -9.21 -2.31 17.15
N LYS A 71 -9.33 -1.65 18.30
CA LYS A 71 -8.75 -0.33 18.53
C LYS A 71 -7.24 -0.42 18.79
N VAL A 72 -6.46 0.34 18.00
CA VAL A 72 -5.00 0.46 18.14
C VAL A 72 -4.69 1.63 19.08
N TYR A 73 -4.17 1.33 20.27
CA TYR A 73 -3.88 2.33 21.29
C TYR A 73 -2.43 2.82 21.21
N LYS A 74 -2.21 4.09 21.55
CA LYS A 74 -0.89 4.72 21.70
C LYS A 74 0.01 3.95 22.65
N ASP A 75 -0.50 3.56 23.82
CA ASP A 75 0.27 2.95 24.90
C ASP A 75 -0.35 1.60 25.33
N VAL A 76 0.41 0.52 25.12
CA VAL A 76 -0.01 -0.84 25.51
C VAL A 76 0.02 -1.04 27.03
N LYS A 77 0.88 -0.28 27.73
CA LYS A 77 1.11 -0.48 29.18
C LYS A 77 -0.02 0.08 30.04
N LYS A 78 -0.78 1.07 29.53
CA LYS A 78 -1.83 1.76 30.31
C LYS A 78 -3.20 1.07 30.36
N LYS A 79 -3.47 0.11 29.48
CA LYS A 79 -4.67 -0.71 29.54
C LYS A 79 -4.26 -2.17 29.51
N ASN A 80 -4.69 -2.95 30.49
CA ASN A 80 -4.46 -4.40 30.68
C ASN A 80 -4.89 -5.29 29.48
N THR A 81 -5.08 -4.73 28.31
CA THR A 81 -5.47 -5.41 27.07
C THR A 81 -4.24 -5.59 26.18
N LYS A 82 -3.65 -6.79 26.22
CA LYS A 82 -2.70 -7.23 25.20
C LYS A 82 -3.42 -7.33 23.85
N VAL A 83 -3.50 -6.23 23.11
CA VAL A 83 -3.99 -6.25 21.72
C VAL A 83 -3.00 -7.09 20.91
N ARG A 84 -3.47 -8.24 20.41
CA ARG A 84 -2.67 -9.05 19.47
C ARG A 84 -2.73 -8.38 18.11
N LEU A 85 -1.63 -7.77 17.67
CA LEU A 85 -1.54 -7.07 16.39
C LEU A 85 -1.31 -8.02 15.20
N ASN A 86 -0.79 -9.23 15.45
CA ASN A 86 -0.50 -10.18 14.39
C ASN A 86 -1.70 -10.49 13.48
N PRO A 87 -2.92 -10.79 14.01
CA PRO A 87 -4.07 -11.04 13.15
C PRO A 87 -4.46 -9.83 12.28
N LEU A 88 -4.20 -8.60 12.75
CA LEU A 88 -4.46 -7.38 11.98
C LEU A 88 -3.46 -7.23 10.83
N ARG A 89 -2.18 -7.52 11.10
CA ARG A 89 -1.10 -7.47 10.10
C ARG A 89 -1.24 -8.54 9.03
N GLN A 90 -1.82 -9.68 9.34
CA GLN A 90 -2.17 -10.69 8.36
C GLN A 90 -3.23 -10.15 7.39
N LYS A 91 -4.27 -9.50 7.91
CA LYS A 91 -5.38 -8.97 7.10
C LYS A 91 -5.02 -7.75 6.28
N VAL A 92 -4.03 -6.96 6.71
CA VAL A 92 -3.54 -5.77 6.01
C VAL A 92 -2.08 -5.97 5.66
N GLY A 93 -1.83 -6.49 4.46
CA GLY A 93 -0.47 -6.69 3.91
C GLY A 93 0.12 -5.34 3.47
N LEU A 94 1.36 -5.08 3.84
CA LEU A 94 2.09 -3.86 3.46
C LEU A 94 3.36 -4.22 2.70
N VAL A 95 3.45 -3.77 1.45
CA VAL A 95 4.64 -3.83 0.60
C VAL A 95 5.30 -2.47 0.63
N PHE A 96 6.53 -2.38 1.14
CA PHE A 96 7.30 -1.15 1.21
C PHE A 96 7.93 -0.78 -0.13
N GLN A 97 8.42 0.45 -0.26
CA GLN A 97 9.01 1.01 -1.48
C GLN A 97 10.16 0.16 -2.06
N PHE A 98 10.98 -0.45 -1.19
CA PHE A 98 12.09 -1.34 -1.58
C PHE A 98 11.92 -2.72 -0.95
N PRO A 99 10.94 -3.52 -1.40
CA PRO A 99 10.60 -4.78 -0.75
C PRO A 99 11.68 -5.86 -0.93
N ASP A 100 12.55 -5.71 -1.92
CA ASP A 100 13.67 -6.58 -2.22
C ASP A 100 14.73 -6.62 -1.11
N TYR A 101 14.86 -5.55 -0.32
CA TYR A 101 15.73 -5.54 0.87
C TYR A 101 15.17 -6.33 2.07
N GLN A 102 13.94 -6.83 1.97
CA GLN A 102 13.29 -7.60 3.03
C GLN A 102 13.52 -9.10 2.90
N LEU A 103 14.16 -9.56 1.83
CA LEU A 103 14.48 -10.98 1.61
C LEU A 103 15.72 -11.35 2.44
N PHE A 104 15.61 -12.41 3.24
CA PHE A 104 16.65 -12.79 4.19
C PHE A 104 16.86 -14.32 4.34
N GLU A 105 15.96 -15.13 3.80
CA GLU A 105 16.02 -16.57 3.90
C GLU A 105 16.95 -17.19 2.85
N GLU A 106 17.33 -18.47 3.03
CA GLU A 106 18.22 -19.19 2.14
C GLU A 106 17.58 -19.49 0.77
N THR A 107 16.26 -19.69 0.74
CA THR A 107 15.48 -20.00 -0.47
C THR A 107 14.24 -19.12 -0.57
N VAL A 108 13.81 -18.86 -1.80
CA VAL A 108 12.56 -18.15 -2.11
C VAL A 108 11.35 -18.78 -1.41
N GLN A 109 11.27 -20.12 -1.37
CA GLN A 109 10.20 -20.82 -0.67
C GLN A 109 10.18 -20.47 0.81
N LYS A 110 11.34 -20.49 1.49
CA LYS A 110 11.44 -20.16 2.91
C LYS A 110 11.03 -18.72 3.19
N ASP A 111 11.42 -17.75 2.34
CA ASP A 111 11.00 -16.36 2.45
C ASP A 111 9.48 -16.21 2.32
N ILE A 112 8.87 -16.85 1.31
CA ILE A 112 7.42 -16.75 1.07
C ILE A 112 6.62 -17.37 2.22
N ILE A 113 7.02 -18.54 2.73
CA ILE A 113 6.29 -19.21 3.82
C ILE A 113 6.54 -18.63 5.20
N PHE A 114 7.53 -17.75 5.36
CA PHE A 114 7.88 -17.15 6.65
C PHE A 114 6.69 -16.40 7.29
N GLY A 115 6.03 -15.55 6.52
CA GLY A 115 4.84 -14.83 6.99
C GLY A 115 3.72 -15.76 7.45
N PRO A 116 3.18 -16.61 6.56
CA PRO A 116 2.13 -17.57 6.90
C PRO A 116 2.45 -18.42 8.14
N LYS A 117 3.66 -18.97 8.25
CA LYS A 117 4.08 -19.80 9.41
C LYS A 117 4.04 -18.98 10.71
N ASN A 118 4.50 -17.74 10.70
CA ASN A 118 4.46 -16.85 11.88
C ASN A 118 3.04 -16.49 12.31
N PHE A 119 2.07 -16.58 11.40
CA PHE A 119 0.64 -16.42 11.70
C PHE A 119 -0.07 -17.74 12.01
N GLY A 120 0.67 -18.85 12.11
CA GLY A 120 0.15 -20.14 12.56
C GLY A 120 -0.40 -21.03 11.44
N VAL A 121 -0.13 -20.71 10.17
CA VAL A 121 -0.47 -21.59 9.04
C VAL A 121 0.45 -22.83 9.08
N PRO A 122 -0.10 -24.05 8.99
CA PRO A 122 0.70 -25.27 8.93
C PRO A 122 1.69 -25.24 7.76
N GLU A 123 2.91 -25.75 7.95
CA GLU A 123 3.98 -25.66 6.97
C GLU A 123 3.59 -26.27 5.61
N LYS A 124 2.91 -27.41 5.59
CA LYS A 124 2.42 -28.02 4.34
C LYS A 124 1.50 -27.09 3.56
N GLU A 125 0.57 -26.42 4.25
CA GLU A 125 -0.34 -25.45 3.64
C GLU A 125 0.41 -24.21 3.16
N ALA A 126 1.36 -23.69 3.96
CA ALA A 126 2.19 -22.56 3.58
C ALA A 126 3.02 -22.84 2.31
N ILE A 127 3.53 -24.08 2.14
CA ILE A 127 4.25 -24.51 0.93
C ILE A 127 3.31 -24.52 -0.29
N GLU A 128 2.10 -25.04 -0.17
CA GLU A 128 1.13 -25.00 -1.29
C GLU A 128 0.78 -23.56 -1.66
N ARG A 129 0.52 -22.69 -0.68
CA ARG A 129 0.33 -21.26 -0.93
C ARG A 129 1.53 -20.64 -1.64
N ALA A 130 2.76 -21.01 -1.28
CA ALA A 130 3.97 -20.50 -1.95
C ALA A 130 4.01 -20.89 -3.44
N LYS A 131 3.59 -22.11 -3.80
CA LYS A 131 3.49 -22.55 -5.20
C LYS A 131 2.44 -21.76 -5.98
N ASP A 132 1.34 -21.42 -5.35
CA ASP A 132 0.27 -20.64 -6.00
C ASP A 132 0.68 -19.18 -6.19
N VAL A 133 1.22 -18.54 -5.14
CA VAL A 133 1.57 -17.13 -5.23
C VAL A 133 2.80 -16.86 -6.10
N ILE A 134 3.75 -17.81 -6.20
CA ILE A 134 4.92 -17.63 -7.07
C ILE A 134 4.48 -17.55 -8.55
N LYS A 135 3.50 -18.36 -8.95
CA LYS A 135 2.89 -18.32 -10.28
C LYS A 135 2.08 -17.05 -10.48
N LEU A 136 1.34 -16.64 -9.44
CA LEU A 136 0.54 -15.42 -9.49
C LEU A 136 1.40 -14.17 -9.74
N VAL A 137 2.59 -14.09 -9.15
CA VAL A 137 3.53 -12.99 -9.39
C VAL A 137 4.31 -13.14 -10.71
N GLY A 138 4.01 -14.16 -11.52
CA GLY A 138 4.60 -14.38 -12.84
C GLY A 138 6.01 -14.96 -12.81
N LEU A 139 6.34 -15.74 -11.79
CA LEU A 139 7.57 -16.52 -11.70
C LEU A 139 7.25 -18.04 -11.79
N ASP A 140 8.19 -18.79 -12.35
CA ASP A 140 8.08 -20.26 -12.44
C ASP A 140 8.32 -20.91 -11.07
N GLU A 141 7.71 -22.07 -10.83
CA GLU A 141 7.81 -22.80 -9.56
C GLU A 141 9.26 -23.21 -9.23
N THR A 142 10.13 -23.37 -10.23
CA THR A 142 11.57 -23.65 -10.04
C THR A 142 12.31 -22.52 -9.29
N TYR A 143 11.73 -21.34 -9.20
CA TYR A 143 12.29 -20.25 -8.40
C TYR A 143 12.24 -20.55 -6.90
N LEU A 144 11.32 -21.38 -6.43
CA LEU A 144 11.14 -21.69 -5.01
C LEU A 144 12.41 -22.25 -4.35
N GLU A 145 13.22 -23.00 -5.11
CA GLU A 145 14.46 -23.58 -4.62
C GLU A 145 15.69 -22.66 -4.76
N ARG A 146 15.55 -21.53 -5.48
CA ARG A 146 16.65 -20.59 -5.68
C ARG A 146 16.90 -19.77 -4.43
N SER A 147 18.15 -19.31 -4.30
CA SER A 147 18.48 -18.28 -3.31
C SER A 147 17.93 -16.92 -3.77
N PRO A 148 17.20 -16.18 -2.92
CA PRO A 148 16.69 -14.85 -3.28
C PRO A 148 17.82 -13.85 -3.58
N PHE A 149 19.02 -14.07 -3.06
CA PHE A 149 20.17 -13.19 -3.29
C PHE A 149 20.70 -13.24 -4.73
N ASN A 150 20.42 -14.34 -5.45
CA ASN A 150 20.84 -14.56 -6.84
C ASN A 150 19.81 -14.08 -7.86
N LEU A 151 18.72 -13.43 -7.41
CA LEU A 151 17.66 -12.93 -8.28
C LEU A 151 17.96 -11.50 -8.76
N SER A 152 17.44 -11.13 -9.92
CA SER A 152 17.39 -9.74 -10.39
C SER A 152 16.49 -8.89 -9.47
N GLY A 153 16.65 -7.56 -9.49
CA GLY A 153 15.84 -6.66 -8.66
C GLY A 153 14.33 -6.82 -8.93
N GLY A 154 13.92 -6.99 -10.19
CA GLY A 154 12.52 -7.22 -10.53
C GLY A 154 11.97 -8.56 -10.00
N GLU A 155 12.77 -9.64 -10.04
CA GLU A 155 12.40 -10.94 -9.48
C GLU A 155 12.33 -10.88 -7.95
N LYS A 156 13.31 -10.24 -7.28
CA LYS A 156 13.28 -10.00 -5.81
C LYS A 156 12.01 -9.28 -5.40
N LYS A 157 11.64 -8.22 -6.12
CA LYS A 157 10.39 -7.48 -5.87
C LYS A 157 9.15 -8.38 -5.98
N ARG A 158 9.08 -9.24 -6.99
CA ARG A 158 7.99 -10.21 -7.15
C ARG A 158 7.94 -11.24 -6.02
N VAL A 159 9.09 -11.77 -5.61
CA VAL A 159 9.19 -12.70 -4.47
C VAL A 159 8.73 -12.04 -3.17
N SER A 160 9.14 -10.81 -2.89
CA SER A 160 8.70 -10.08 -1.69
C SER A 160 7.19 -9.84 -1.69
N ILE A 161 6.61 -9.51 -2.85
CA ILE A 161 5.15 -9.38 -3.01
C ILE A 161 4.48 -10.74 -2.78
N ALA A 162 5.03 -11.84 -3.32
CA ALA A 162 4.52 -13.19 -3.10
C ALA A 162 4.46 -13.56 -1.61
N GLY A 163 5.49 -13.19 -0.82
CA GLY A 163 5.51 -13.39 0.64
C GLY A 163 4.37 -12.68 1.37
N ILE A 164 3.98 -11.49 0.91
CA ILE A 164 2.81 -10.78 1.45
C ILE A 164 1.50 -11.43 1.00
N LEU A 165 1.40 -11.81 -0.29
CA LEU A 165 0.19 -12.44 -0.84
C LEU A 165 -0.09 -13.82 -0.23
N ALA A 166 0.96 -14.57 0.14
CA ALA A 166 0.84 -15.86 0.82
C ALA A 166 0.12 -15.79 2.19
N MET A 167 0.05 -14.61 2.77
CA MET A 167 -0.73 -14.35 3.99
C MET A 167 -2.24 -14.16 3.72
N GLU A 168 -2.66 -14.08 2.44
CA GLU A 168 -4.05 -13.86 1.99
C GLU A 168 -4.67 -12.60 2.62
N PRO A 169 -4.06 -11.42 2.41
CA PRO A 169 -4.58 -10.19 3.01
C PRO A 169 -5.90 -9.75 2.35
N ASP A 170 -6.83 -9.23 3.17
CA ASP A 170 -8.05 -8.60 2.65
C ASP A 170 -7.76 -7.22 2.03
N ILE A 171 -6.72 -6.54 2.55
CA ILE A 171 -6.25 -5.24 2.06
C ILE A 171 -4.76 -5.35 1.74
N LEU A 172 -4.39 -4.98 0.51
CA LEU A 172 -3.01 -4.92 0.05
C LEU A 172 -2.59 -3.46 -0.08
N VAL A 173 -1.62 -3.05 0.72
CA VAL A 173 -1.06 -1.68 0.68
C VAL A 173 0.30 -1.73 0.00
N LEU A 174 0.50 -0.87 -0.98
CA LEU A 174 1.66 -0.84 -1.88
C LEU A 174 2.29 0.56 -1.84
N ASP A 175 3.48 0.68 -1.28
CA ASP A 175 4.21 1.96 -1.22
C ASP A 175 5.17 2.05 -2.42
N GLU A 176 4.80 2.84 -3.44
CA GLU A 176 5.53 3.05 -4.71
C GLU A 176 6.03 1.75 -5.37
N PRO A 177 5.17 0.75 -5.61
CA PRO A 177 5.59 -0.60 -6.00
C PRO A 177 6.26 -0.66 -7.38
N THR A 178 6.01 0.33 -8.24
CA THR A 178 6.54 0.39 -9.61
C THR A 178 7.85 1.16 -9.74
N SER A 179 8.33 1.75 -8.66
CA SER A 179 9.59 2.50 -8.65
C SER A 179 10.77 1.61 -9.05
N GLY A 180 11.63 2.13 -9.94
CA GLY A 180 12.83 1.43 -10.39
C GLY A 180 12.60 0.28 -11.39
N LEU A 181 11.36 0.09 -11.88
CA LEU A 181 11.06 -0.87 -12.94
C LEU A 181 11.08 -0.22 -14.32
N ASP A 182 11.46 -0.99 -15.33
CA ASP A 182 11.27 -0.65 -16.72
C ASP A 182 9.77 -0.59 -17.09
N PRO A 183 9.37 0.03 -18.21
CA PRO A 183 7.96 0.18 -18.56
C PRO A 183 7.19 -1.16 -18.62
N LYS A 184 7.81 -2.21 -19.17
CA LYS A 184 7.18 -3.53 -19.28
C LYS A 184 6.99 -4.19 -17.91
N GLY A 185 7.99 -4.09 -17.03
CA GLY A 185 7.92 -4.59 -15.66
C GLY A 185 6.85 -3.85 -14.85
N ARG A 186 6.76 -2.51 -15.02
CA ARG A 186 5.73 -1.68 -14.42
C ARG A 186 4.32 -2.12 -14.83
N ASP A 187 4.07 -2.24 -16.13
CA ASP A 187 2.75 -2.62 -16.65
C ASP A 187 2.35 -4.01 -16.18
N SER A 188 3.29 -4.97 -16.20
CA SER A 188 3.05 -6.32 -15.71
C SER A 188 2.71 -6.37 -14.22
N LEU A 189 3.35 -5.53 -13.40
CA LEU A 189 3.09 -5.46 -11.97
C LEU A 189 1.74 -4.78 -11.65
N LEU A 190 1.38 -3.73 -12.39
CA LEU A 190 0.08 -3.08 -12.27
C LEU A 190 -1.06 -4.01 -12.70
N GLN A 191 -0.85 -4.81 -13.74
CA GLN A 191 -1.81 -5.83 -14.14
C GLN A 191 -2.01 -6.87 -13.04
N LEU A 192 -0.93 -7.33 -12.39
CA LEU A 192 -1.00 -8.23 -11.24
C LEU A 192 -1.89 -7.65 -10.12
N PHE A 193 -1.70 -6.38 -9.75
CA PHE A 193 -2.50 -5.76 -8.70
C PHE A 193 -3.98 -5.60 -9.11
N THR A 194 -4.22 -5.32 -10.38
CA THR A 194 -5.58 -5.30 -10.94
C THR A 194 -6.23 -6.67 -10.88
N ASP A 195 -5.49 -7.72 -11.20
CA ASP A 195 -5.95 -9.10 -11.13
C ASP A 195 -6.29 -9.52 -9.69
N ILE A 196 -5.43 -9.15 -8.73
CA ILE A 196 -5.68 -9.38 -7.31
C ILE A 196 -6.97 -8.69 -6.87
N HIS A 197 -7.14 -7.41 -7.23
CA HIS A 197 -8.33 -6.64 -6.92
C HIS A 197 -9.60 -7.29 -7.51
N GLN A 198 -9.58 -7.62 -8.81
CA GLN A 198 -10.74 -8.12 -9.54
C GLN A 198 -11.08 -9.58 -9.21
N LYS A 199 -10.07 -10.46 -9.11
CA LYS A 199 -10.27 -11.90 -8.93
C LYS A 199 -10.45 -12.29 -7.47
N LEU A 200 -9.70 -11.66 -6.55
CA LEU A 200 -9.77 -11.95 -5.12
C LEU A 200 -10.72 -11.00 -4.37
N GLY A 201 -11.16 -9.92 -5.01
CA GLY A 201 -12.01 -8.90 -4.40
C GLY A 201 -11.32 -8.09 -3.30
N SER A 202 -9.99 -8.18 -3.17
CA SER A 202 -9.24 -7.47 -2.15
C SER A 202 -9.23 -5.97 -2.41
N THR A 203 -9.22 -5.17 -1.36
CA THR A 203 -8.94 -3.74 -1.49
C THR A 203 -7.44 -3.54 -1.74
N VAL A 204 -7.10 -2.74 -2.75
CA VAL A 204 -5.73 -2.34 -3.06
C VAL A 204 -5.57 -0.85 -2.75
N VAL A 205 -4.55 -0.51 -1.94
CA VAL A 205 -4.14 0.88 -1.69
C VAL A 205 -2.76 1.06 -2.28
N ILE A 206 -2.63 1.89 -3.31
CA ILE A 206 -1.35 2.16 -3.95
C ILE A 206 -0.90 3.60 -3.68
N ILE A 207 0.30 3.78 -3.12
CA ILE A 207 0.96 5.08 -3.12
C ILE A 207 1.68 5.23 -4.45
N THR A 208 1.41 6.32 -5.14
CA THR A 208 2.06 6.64 -6.42
C THR A 208 2.09 8.15 -6.65
N HIS A 209 3.07 8.59 -7.44
CA HIS A 209 3.12 9.94 -8.00
C HIS A 209 2.78 9.96 -9.51
N ASP A 210 2.51 8.80 -10.11
CA ASP A 210 2.12 8.67 -11.52
C ASP A 210 0.61 8.84 -11.69
N MET A 211 0.20 10.00 -12.21
CA MET A 211 -1.22 10.33 -12.44
C MET A 211 -1.88 9.46 -13.51
N ASN A 212 -1.11 8.84 -14.41
CA ASN A 212 -1.66 7.88 -15.38
C ASN A 212 -2.13 6.59 -14.66
N ILE A 213 -1.39 6.14 -13.63
CA ILE A 213 -1.82 5.03 -12.77
C ILE A 213 -3.11 5.39 -12.04
N VAL A 214 -3.18 6.58 -11.44
CA VAL A 214 -4.36 7.08 -10.74
C VAL A 214 -5.58 7.10 -11.65
N TYR A 215 -5.43 7.67 -12.86
CA TYR A 215 -6.52 7.79 -13.83
C TYR A 215 -7.03 6.44 -14.32
N LYS A 216 -6.11 5.51 -14.61
CA LYS A 216 -6.43 4.22 -15.24
C LYS A 216 -7.00 3.18 -14.27
N TYR A 217 -6.52 3.15 -13.04
CA TYR A 217 -6.78 2.03 -12.12
C TYR A 217 -7.60 2.41 -10.88
N ALA A 218 -7.51 3.65 -10.39
CA ALA A 218 -8.14 4.01 -9.12
C ALA A 218 -9.64 4.31 -9.27
N ASN A 219 -10.46 3.61 -8.48
CA ASN A 219 -11.87 3.99 -8.32
C ASN A 219 -12.09 5.01 -7.19
N ARG A 220 -11.10 5.16 -6.29
CA ARG A 220 -11.07 6.16 -5.22
C ARG A 220 -9.67 6.76 -5.09
N VAL A 221 -9.61 8.06 -4.85
CA VAL A 221 -8.35 8.79 -4.69
C VAL A 221 -8.36 9.54 -3.38
N LEU A 222 -7.28 9.39 -2.63
CA LEU A 222 -6.98 10.10 -1.41
C LEU A 222 -5.80 11.04 -1.67
N VAL A 223 -5.95 12.33 -1.37
CA VAL A 223 -4.84 13.30 -1.48
C VAL A 223 -4.39 13.73 -0.10
N MET A 224 -3.10 13.50 0.18
CA MET A 224 -2.44 14.01 1.37
C MET A 224 -1.67 15.28 1.06
N ASN A 225 -1.90 16.34 1.84
CA ASN A 225 -1.13 17.56 1.76
C ASN A 225 -0.74 18.02 3.17
N GLN A 226 0.56 18.24 3.40
CA GLN A 226 1.12 18.75 4.67
C GLN A 226 0.60 18.03 5.94
N GLY A 227 0.44 16.70 5.86
CA GLY A 227 -0.03 15.87 6.96
C GLY A 227 -1.55 15.74 7.08
N SER A 228 -2.34 16.41 6.25
CA SER A 228 -3.80 16.38 6.24
C SER A 228 -4.35 15.63 5.04
N LEU A 229 -5.49 14.97 5.19
CA LEU A 229 -6.26 14.40 4.08
C LEU A 229 -7.14 15.52 3.49
N VAL A 230 -6.77 16.04 2.32
CA VAL A 230 -7.45 17.19 1.68
C VAL A 230 -8.47 16.79 0.62
N TYR A 231 -8.42 15.54 0.14
CA TYR A 231 -9.38 15.02 -0.82
C TYR A 231 -9.63 13.53 -0.60
N ASP A 232 -10.88 13.14 -0.72
CA ASP A 232 -11.37 11.76 -0.73
C ASP A 232 -12.52 11.66 -1.74
N GLY A 233 -12.27 11.03 -2.89
CA GLY A 233 -13.25 10.97 -3.96
C GLY A 233 -12.76 10.21 -5.19
N THR A 234 -13.42 10.40 -6.33
CA THR A 234 -13.07 9.73 -7.58
C THR A 234 -12.02 10.49 -8.38
N ALA A 235 -11.20 9.78 -9.17
CA ALA A 235 -10.20 10.37 -10.05
C ALA A 235 -10.81 11.41 -11.03
N GLY A 236 -11.97 11.12 -11.59
CA GLY A 236 -12.64 12.04 -12.52
C GLY A 236 -13.09 13.37 -11.90
N LYS A 237 -13.42 13.40 -10.60
CA LYS A 237 -13.70 14.64 -9.87
C LYS A 237 -12.40 15.36 -9.49
N LEU A 238 -11.37 14.63 -9.09
CA LEU A 238 -10.06 15.18 -8.75
C LEU A 238 -9.49 15.98 -9.91
N PHE A 239 -9.39 15.39 -11.11
CA PHE A 239 -8.77 16.03 -12.28
C PHE A 239 -9.58 17.20 -12.88
N LYS A 240 -10.78 17.42 -12.39
CA LYS A 240 -11.58 18.63 -12.65
C LYS A 240 -11.48 19.68 -11.55
N SER A 241 -10.79 19.37 -10.45
CA SER A 241 -10.61 20.28 -9.32
C SER A 241 -9.70 21.44 -9.67
N LYS A 242 -10.00 22.62 -9.11
CA LYS A 242 -9.14 23.82 -9.20
C LYS A 242 -7.96 23.77 -8.23
N HIS A 243 -7.93 22.79 -7.32
CA HIS A 243 -6.92 22.67 -6.26
C HIS A 243 -5.71 21.81 -6.66
N LEU A 244 -5.62 21.32 -7.89
CA LEU A 244 -4.49 20.47 -8.33
C LEU A 244 -3.15 21.19 -8.17
N GLU A 245 -3.06 22.46 -8.60
CA GLU A 245 -1.85 23.27 -8.47
C GLU A 245 -1.50 23.54 -6.99
N GLU A 246 -2.50 23.81 -6.14
CA GLU A 246 -2.33 24.01 -4.71
C GLU A 246 -1.75 22.76 -4.01
N TRP A 247 -2.10 21.57 -4.52
CA TRP A 247 -1.64 20.28 -4.00
C TRP A 247 -0.41 19.74 -4.75
N ASN A 248 0.17 20.52 -5.67
CA ASN A 248 1.29 20.16 -6.55
C ASN A 248 1.06 18.80 -7.24
N LEU A 249 -0.11 18.65 -7.84
CA LEU A 249 -0.51 17.44 -8.58
C LEU A 249 -0.53 17.71 -10.07
N ASP A 250 0.12 16.84 -10.81
CA ASP A 250 0.10 16.85 -12.27
C ASP A 250 -1.23 16.32 -12.81
N LEU A 251 -1.45 16.52 -14.11
CA LEU A 251 -2.54 15.88 -14.84
C LEU A 251 -2.05 14.57 -15.47
N PRO A 252 -2.93 13.59 -15.67
CA PRO A 252 -2.65 12.46 -16.54
C PRO A 252 -2.37 12.94 -17.97
N GLU A 253 -1.41 12.32 -18.66
CA GLU A 253 -1.00 12.68 -20.01
C GLU A 253 -2.18 12.79 -20.99
N ILE A 254 -3.15 11.88 -20.89
CA ILE A 254 -4.34 11.88 -21.75
C ILE A 254 -5.20 13.13 -21.56
N ILE A 255 -5.29 13.65 -20.33
CA ILE A 255 -6.03 14.87 -20.02
C ILE A 255 -5.28 16.09 -20.50
N GLU A 256 -3.95 16.13 -20.33
CA GLU A 256 -3.10 17.22 -20.83
C GLU A 256 -3.17 17.32 -22.35
N ILE A 257 -3.03 16.18 -23.06
CA ILE A 257 -3.15 16.13 -24.53
C ILE A 257 -4.54 16.62 -24.95
N SER A 258 -5.59 16.18 -24.27
CA SER A 258 -6.98 16.60 -24.59
C SER A 258 -7.15 18.11 -24.42
N ARG A 259 -6.65 18.71 -23.32
CA ARG A 259 -6.73 20.16 -23.09
C ARG A 259 -5.94 20.95 -24.15
N ASN A 260 -4.70 20.52 -24.46
CA ASN A 260 -3.86 21.15 -25.46
C ASN A 260 -4.49 21.10 -26.86
N LEU A 261 -5.18 20.01 -27.20
CA LEU A 261 -5.91 19.89 -28.47
C LEU A 261 -7.13 20.82 -28.53
N GLN A 262 -7.88 20.91 -27.45
CA GLN A 262 -9.04 21.82 -27.35
C GLN A 262 -8.62 23.28 -27.51
N GLU A 263 -7.54 23.70 -26.82
CA GLU A 263 -6.99 25.06 -26.96
C GLU A 263 -6.53 25.36 -28.37
N LYS A 264 -5.84 24.42 -29.04
CA LYS A 264 -5.35 24.60 -30.42
C LYS A 264 -6.46 24.60 -31.46
N LEU A 265 -7.54 23.88 -31.24
CA LEU A 265 -8.66 23.76 -32.17
C LEU A 265 -9.78 24.78 -31.91
N GLY A 266 -9.71 25.52 -30.79
CA GLY A 266 -10.72 26.50 -30.38
C GLY A 266 -12.08 25.89 -30.03
N ILE A 267 -12.09 24.63 -29.51
CA ILE A 267 -13.29 23.88 -29.18
C ILE A 267 -13.48 23.87 -27.65
#